data_1e7b3986974a09ce18d3b3be47339c61
#
_entry.id   1e7b3986974a09ce18d3b3be47339c61
#
_cell.length_a   1.000
_cell.length_b   1.000
_cell.length_c   1.000
_cell.angle_alpha   90.00
_cell.angle_beta   90.00
_cell.angle_gamma   90.00
#
_symmetry.space_group_name_H-M   'P 1'
#
loop_
_entity.id
_entity.type
_entity.pdbx_description
1 polymer ?
#
loop_
_entity_poly.entity_id
_entity_poly.type
_entity_poly.pdbx_seq_one_letter_code
_entity_poly.pdbx_strand_id
1 'polypeptide(L)'
;MQRSFRRFTFFCLLTASCFIFNASIQAEKPAKIVFISGKPSHGRMKHEHRAGNMILADALDRSGLDVETVLVPVLGYPEDLSVFENAATVVIFCTGHQGHVLNPHLAEFDALMKSGVGVVMIHWATEAEKGEPGQKFLEWMGGFCDLDWSVN
;
A
#
# COMPACT_ATOMS: atom_id res chain seq x y z
N MET A 1 63.74 10.93 -62.23
CA MET A 1 62.35 10.44 -62.01
C MET A 1 62.04 10.42 -60.52
N GLN A 2 61.53 11.49 -59.95
CA GLN A 2 61.21 11.61 -58.56
C GLN A 2 59.68 11.56 -58.40
N ARG A 3 59.18 10.52 -57.72
CA ARG A 3 57.76 10.39 -57.36
C ARG A 3 57.51 11.02 -56.01
N SER A 4 56.74 12.14 -55.99
CA SER A 4 56.29 12.84 -54.83
C SER A 4 55.15 12.05 -54.17
N PHE A 5 55.33 11.68 -52.91
CA PHE A 5 54.30 11.05 -52.08
C PHE A 5 53.55 12.12 -51.34
N ARG A 6 52.31 12.42 -51.73
CA ARG A 6 51.38 13.29 -50.98
C ARG A 6 50.81 12.52 -49.82
N ARG A 7 51.14 12.92 -48.59
CA ARG A 7 50.52 12.42 -47.36
C ARG A 7 49.16 13.14 -47.18
N PHE A 8 48.08 12.38 -47.30
CA PHE A 8 46.74 12.86 -46.94
C PHE A 8 46.56 12.65 -45.43
N THR A 9 46.54 13.73 -44.67
CA THR A 9 46.22 13.69 -43.24
C THR A 9 44.70 13.77 -43.10
N PHE A 10 44.08 12.64 -42.71
CA PHE A 10 42.66 12.60 -42.39
C PHE A 10 42.47 13.12 -40.94
N PHE A 11 41.88 14.30 -40.83
CA PHE A 11 41.51 14.90 -39.55
C PHE A 11 40.12 14.36 -39.20
N CYS A 12 40.06 13.34 -38.33
CA CYS A 12 38.80 12.87 -37.74
C CYS A 12 38.36 13.82 -36.62
N LEU A 13 37.40 14.67 -36.91
CA LEU A 13 36.68 15.42 -35.85
C LEU A 13 35.72 14.47 -35.13
N LEU A 14 36.10 14.02 -33.93
CA LEU A 14 35.18 13.36 -33.01
C LEU A 14 34.33 14.45 -32.35
N THR A 15 33.11 14.67 -32.82
CA THR A 15 32.12 15.43 -32.10
C THR A 15 31.50 14.53 -31.03
N ALA A 16 31.97 14.66 -29.78
CA ALA A 16 31.35 14.04 -28.63
C ALA A 16 30.03 14.78 -28.32
N SER A 17 28.91 14.24 -28.80
CA SER A 17 27.57 14.69 -28.41
C SER A 17 27.33 14.25 -26.96
N CYS A 18 27.54 15.13 -26.00
CA CYS A 18 27.09 14.97 -24.63
C CYS A 18 25.56 15.05 -24.61
N PHE A 19 24.89 13.90 -24.71
CA PHE A 19 23.47 13.81 -24.33
C PHE A 19 23.38 13.98 -22.81
N ILE A 20 23.11 15.21 -22.36
CA ILE A 20 22.72 15.46 -20.99
C ILE A 20 21.30 14.90 -20.84
N PHE A 21 21.19 13.69 -20.33
CA PHE A 21 19.93 13.16 -19.83
C PHE A 21 19.53 14.04 -18.63
N ASN A 22 18.68 15.02 -18.85
CA ASN A 22 17.94 15.66 -17.78
C ASN A 22 16.93 14.62 -17.25
N ALA A 23 17.38 13.72 -16.37
CA ALA A 23 16.48 12.98 -15.52
C ALA A 23 15.83 14.03 -14.60
N SER A 24 14.61 14.42 -14.93
CA SER A 24 13.77 15.17 -14.01
C SER A 24 13.61 14.25 -12.78
N ILE A 25 14.28 14.61 -11.68
CA ILE A 25 14.00 13.99 -10.38
C ILE A 25 12.60 14.48 -10.03
N GLN A 26 11.61 13.71 -10.46
CA GLN A 26 10.24 13.91 -10.01
C GLN A 26 10.24 13.50 -8.55
N ALA A 27 9.98 14.46 -7.65
CA ALA A 27 9.84 14.14 -6.23
C ALA A 27 8.81 12.99 -6.12
N GLU A 28 9.24 11.89 -5.53
CA GLU A 28 8.37 10.74 -5.28
C GLU A 28 7.22 11.24 -4.40
N LYS A 29 5.98 10.90 -4.74
CA LYS A 29 4.84 11.31 -3.92
C LYS A 29 4.91 10.59 -2.58
N PRO A 30 4.48 11.22 -1.48
CA PRO A 30 4.36 10.55 -0.19
C PRO A 30 3.61 9.21 -0.32
N ALA A 31 4.07 8.20 0.39
CA ALA A 31 3.38 6.92 0.42
C ALA A 31 2.03 7.07 1.13
N LYS A 32 0.93 6.97 0.40
CA LYS A 32 -0.43 7.11 0.95
C LYS A 32 -0.84 5.87 1.72
N ILE A 33 -1.20 6.04 2.99
CA ILE A 33 -1.65 4.99 3.90
C ILE A 33 -3.10 5.24 4.28
N VAL A 34 -4.00 4.33 3.89
CA VAL A 34 -5.44 4.44 4.13
C VAL A 34 -5.84 3.59 5.32
N PHE A 35 -6.53 4.17 6.30
CA PHE A 35 -6.97 3.49 7.51
C PHE A 35 -8.48 3.23 7.49
N ILE A 36 -8.87 1.95 7.52
CA ILE A 36 -10.25 1.49 7.66
C ILE A 36 -10.48 1.05 9.10
N SER A 37 -11.53 1.59 9.72
CA SER A 37 -11.91 1.25 11.10
C SER A 37 -13.27 0.58 11.14
N GLY A 38 -13.37 -0.57 11.78
CA GLY A 38 -14.65 -1.19 12.10
C GLY A 38 -15.38 -0.49 13.24
N LYS A 39 -16.64 -0.88 13.46
CA LYS A 39 -17.40 -0.44 14.62
C LYS A 39 -16.75 -0.96 15.91
N PRO A 40 -16.80 -0.19 17.02
CA PRO A 40 -16.33 -0.70 18.33
C PRO A 40 -17.02 -2.01 18.70
N SER A 41 -16.29 -2.88 19.39
CA SER A 41 -16.80 -4.17 19.88
C SER A 41 -16.37 -4.45 21.33
N HIS A 42 -17.00 -5.44 21.98
CA HIS A 42 -16.68 -5.87 23.35
C HIS A 42 -16.88 -4.81 24.45
N GLY A 43 -17.68 -3.78 24.21
CA GLY A 43 -17.98 -2.71 25.14
C GLY A 43 -16.93 -1.59 25.14
N ARG A 44 -17.24 -0.54 25.90
CA ARG A 44 -16.44 0.69 25.93
C ARG A 44 -14.98 0.42 26.33
N MET A 45 -14.04 1.06 25.65
CA MET A 45 -12.59 1.03 25.88
C MET A 45 -11.91 -0.33 25.69
N LYS A 46 -12.59 -1.29 25.04
CA LYS A 46 -11.97 -2.59 24.75
C LYS A 46 -11.43 -2.67 23.32
N HIS A 47 -12.30 -2.53 22.33
CA HIS A 47 -11.93 -2.58 20.92
C HIS A 47 -12.35 -1.27 20.22
N GLU A 48 -11.61 -0.22 20.50
CA GLU A 48 -11.83 1.13 19.96
C GLU A 48 -11.05 1.27 18.63
N HIS A 49 -11.51 0.57 17.60
CA HIS A 49 -10.82 0.45 16.33
C HIS A 49 -10.44 1.81 15.72
N ARG A 50 -11.40 2.75 15.74
CA ARG A 50 -11.14 4.09 15.19
C ARG A 50 -10.11 4.87 16.00
N ALA A 51 -10.21 4.84 17.32
CA ALA A 51 -9.25 5.52 18.17
C ALA A 51 -7.83 4.95 17.99
N GLY A 52 -7.72 3.62 17.86
CA GLY A 52 -6.44 2.98 17.54
C GLY A 52 -5.85 3.46 16.21
N ASN A 53 -6.65 3.47 15.17
CA ASN A 53 -6.20 3.97 13.85
C ASN A 53 -5.85 5.46 13.88
N MET A 54 -6.58 6.29 14.63
CA MET A 54 -6.24 7.71 14.82
C MET A 54 -4.87 7.89 15.49
N ILE A 55 -4.56 7.10 16.50
CA ILE A 55 -3.26 7.13 17.19
C ILE A 55 -2.14 6.72 16.24
N LEU A 56 -2.34 5.67 15.44
CA LEU A 56 -1.35 5.21 14.47
C LEU A 56 -1.11 6.22 13.35
N ALA A 57 -2.18 6.80 12.80
CA ALA A 57 -2.07 7.84 11.79
C ALA A 57 -1.31 9.07 12.32
N ASP A 58 -1.70 9.58 13.49
CA ASP A 58 -1.02 10.71 14.14
C ASP A 58 0.48 10.40 14.44
N ALA A 59 0.81 9.16 14.83
CA ALA A 59 2.18 8.75 15.03
C ALA A 59 2.99 8.74 13.73
N LEU A 60 2.38 8.30 12.62
CA LEU A 60 3.00 8.32 11.30
C LEU A 60 3.19 9.76 10.79
N ASP A 61 2.19 10.61 10.93
CA ASP A 61 2.26 12.03 10.53
C ASP A 61 3.40 12.77 11.25
N ARG A 62 3.70 12.37 12.49
CA ARG A 62 4.79 12.96 13.30
C ARG A 62 6.13 12.23 13.17
N SER A 63 6.20 11.13 12.44
CA SER A 63 7.40 10.30 12.36
C SER A 63 8.55 10.93 11.56
N GLY A 64 8.26 11.91 10.71
CA GLY A 64 9.19 12.47 9.74
C GLY A 64 9.41 11.58 8.50
N LEU A 65 8.64 10.49 8.36
CA LEU A 65 8.60 9.69 7.14
C LEU A 65 7.82 10.42 6.05
N ASP A 66 8.15 10.15 4.80
CA ASP A 66 7.44 10.72 3.65
C ASP A 66 6.16 9.89 3.38
N VAL A 67 5.16 10.10 4.22
CA VAL A 67 3.86 9.41 4.17
C VAL A 67 2.71 10.41 4.23
N GLU A 68 1.59 10.02 3.64
CA GLU A 68 0.29 10.70 3.73
C GLU A 68 -0.70 9.74 4.39
N THR A 69 -1.31 10.12 5.51
CA THR A 69 -2.31 9.27 6.18
C THR A 69 -3.72 9.72 5.86
N VAL A 70 -4.60 8.77 5.55
CA VAL A 70 -6.01 9.00 5.26
C VAL A 70 -6.87 8.10 6.14
N LEU A 71 -7.62 8.71 7.05
CA LEU A 71 -8.62 7.99 7.86
C LEU A 71 -9.96 7.98 7.12
N VAL A 72 -10.44 6.80 6.74
CA VAL A 72 -11.79 6.64 6.17
C VAL A 72 -12.82 7.19 7.16
N PRO A 73 -13.69 8.15 6.77
CA PRO A 73 -14.57 8.85 7.72
C PRO A 73 -15.65 7.96 8.33
N VAL A 74 -16.08 6.92 7.62
CA VAL A 74 -17.10 5.97 8.07
C VAL A 74 -16.50 4.83 8.90
N LEU A 75 -17.33 4.18 9.71
CA LEU A 75 -16.98 2.94 10.40
C LEU A 75 -17.39 1.75 9.53
N GLY A 76 -16.45 1.19 8.82
CA GLY A 76 -16.64 0.12 7.83
C GLY A 76 -15.86 0.37 6.54
N TYR A 77 -16.17 -0.41 5.53
CA TYR A 77 -15.59 -0.25 4.21
C TYR A 77 -16.13 1.04 3.55
N PRO A 78 -15.29 1.84 2.84
CA PRO A 78 -15.73 3.09 2.24
C PRO A 78 -16.66 2.83 1.04
N GLU A 79 -17.69 3.67 0.90
CA GLU A 79 -18.56 3.67 -0.29
C GLU A 79 -17.85 4.34 -1.48
N ASP A 80 -17.07 5.39 -1.21
CA ASP A 80 -16.26 6.06 -2.23
C ASP A 80 -14.88 5.40 -2.31
N LEU A 81 -14.67 4.61 -3.35
CA LEU A 81 -13.44 3.88 -3.58
C LEU A 81 -12.28 4.76 -4.06
N SER A 82 -12.55 6.03 -4.42
CA SER A 82 -11.48 6.97 -4.79
C SER A 82 -10.48 7.20 -3.66
N VAL A 83 -10.88 6.91 -2.41
CA VAL A 83 -9.98 6.95 -1.25
C VAL A 83 -8.75 6.05 -1.43
N PHE A 84 -8.85 4.99 -2.22
CA PHE A 84 -7.76 4.06 -2.50
C PHE A 84 -6.86 4.48 -3.68
N GLU A 85 -7.22 5.54 -4.40
CA GLU A 85 -6.37 6.02 -5.49
C GLU A 85 -4.98 6.39 -4.98
N ASN A 86 -3.96 5.82 -5.62
CA ASN A 86 -2.55 5.96 -5.24
C ASN A 86 -2.21 5.48 -3.82
N ALA A 87 -3.03 4.66 -3.20
CA ALA A 87 -2.71 4.07 -1.91
C ALA A 87 -1.50 3.12 -2.06
N ALA A 88 -0.53 3.27 -1.17
CA ALA A 88 0.57 2.32 -1.03
C ALA A 88 0.17 1.16 -0.11
N THR A 89 -0.66 1.44 0.90
CA THR A 89 -1.06 0.46 1.91
C THR A 89 -2.43 0.80 2.49
N VAL A 90 -3.21 -0.24 2.81
CA VAL A 90 -4.44 -0.14 3.59
C VAL A 90 -4.23 -0.79 4.95
N VAL A 91 -4.53 -0.06 6.01
CA VAL A 91 -4.49 -0.54 7.40
C VAL A 91 -5.91 -0.78 7.88
N ILE A 92 -6.21 -1.99 8.34
CA ILE A 92 -7.54 -2.40 8.78
C ILE A 92 -7.51 -2.77 10.25
N PHE A 93 -8.33 -2.08 11.03
CA PHE A 93 -8.57 -2.42 12.42
C PHE A 93 -10.09 -2.54 12.65
N CYS A 94 -10.58 -3.77 12.75
CA CYS A 94 -12.00 -4.08 12.84
C CYS A 94 -12.24 -5.37 13.61
N THR A 95 -13.51 -5.71 13.78
CA THR A 95 -13.96 -7.03 14.21
C THR A 95 -13.59 -8.06 13.16
N GLY A 96 -13.13 -9.21 13.58
CA GLY A 96 -12.82 -10.34 12.71
C GLY A 96 -14.03 -11.22 12.37
N HIS A 97 -13.77 -12.36 11.72
CA HIS A 97 -14.73 -13.41 11.39
C HIS A 97 -15.96 -12.85 10.64
N GLN A 98 -17.19 -13.19 11.06
CA GLN A 98 -18.43 -12.74 10.39
C GLN A 98 -18.61 -11.21 10.39
N GLY A 99 -18.00 -10.53 11.34
CA GLY A 99 -18.05 -9.06 11.46
C GLY A 99 -16.98 -8.32 10.68
N HIS A 100 -16.14 -9.04 9.91
CA HIS A 100 -15.04 -8.41 9.20
C HIS A 100 -15.53 -7.50 8.08
N VAL A 101 -15.00 -6.26 8.03
CA VAL A 101 -15.44 -5.21 7.07
C VAL A 101 -15.22 -5.58 5.62
N LEU A 102 -14.32 -6.53 5.33
CA LEU A 102 -14.03 -6.98 3.96
C LEU A 102 -14.96 -8.09 3.46
N ASN A 103 -15.72 -8.78 4.31
CA ASN A 103 -16.53 -9.92 3.89
C ASN A 103 -17.47 -9.61 2.70
N PRO A 104 -18.17 -8.46 2.66
CA PRO A 104 -18.99 -8.12 1.51
C PRO A 104 -18.21 -7.57 0.30
N HIS A 105 -16.90 -7.33 0.46
CA HIS A 105 -16.06 -6.57 -0.48
C HIS A 105 -14.82 -7.33 -0.96
N LEU A 106 -14.80 -8.66 -0.81
CA LEU A 106 -13.62 -9.48 -1.11
C LEU A 106 -13.11 -9.30 -2.54
N ALA A 107 -14.01 -9.26 -3.53
CA ALA A 107 -13.62 -9.13 -4.92
C ALA A 107 -13.02 -7.74 -5.24
N GLU A 108 -13.60 -6.68 -4.68
CA GLU A 108 -13.11 -5.30 -4.84
C GLU A 108 -11.74 -5.15 -4.18
N PHE A 109 -11.62 -5.66 -2.95
CA PHE A 109 -10.36 -5.58 -2.22
C PHE A 109 -9.27 -6.46 -2.85
N ASP A 110 -9.63 -7.62 -3.40
CA ASP A 110 -8.72 -8.48 -4.16
C ASP A 110 -8.13 -7.76 -5.39
N ALA A 111 -8.98 -7.01 -6.11
CA ALA A 111 -8.51 -6.20 -7.23
C ALA A 111 -7.50 -5.13 -6.78
N LEU A 112 -7.73 -4.51 -5.62
CA LEU A 112 -6.81 -3.55 -5.02
C LEU A 112 -5.46 -4.21 -4.65
N MET A 113 -5.49 -5.39 -4.02
CA MET A 113 -4.27 -6.14 -3.69
C MET A 113 -3.49 -6.53 -4.94
N LYS A 114 -4.17 -6.99 -5.98
CA LYS A 114 -3.56 -7.33 -7.28
C LYS A 114 -2.95 -6.14 -8.01
N SER A 115 -3.39 -4.93 -7.72
CA SER A 115 -2.77 -3.71 -8.24
C SER A 115 -1.47 -3.34 -7.53
N GLY A 116 -1.07 -4.08 -6.49
CA GLY A 116 0.18 -3.89 -5.76
C GLY A 116 0.05 -3.08 -4.47
N VAL A 117 -1.17 -2.76 -4.04
CA VAL A 117 -1.39 -2.11 -2.74
C VAL A 117 -1.13 -3.10 -1.62
N GLY A 118 -0.41 -2.70 -0.59
CA GLY A 118 -0.17 -3.51 0.60
C GLY A 118 -1.35 -3.53 1.57
N VAL A 119 -1.39 -4.52 2.47
CA VAL A 119 -2.39 -4.58 3.55
C VAL A 119 -1.74 -4.87 4.90
N VAL A 120 -2.24 -4.19 5.92
CA VAL A 120 -1.91 -4.45 7.33
C VAL A 120 -3.22 -4.68 8.08
N MET A 121 -3.35 -5.83 8.73
CA MET A 121 -4.48 -6.14 9.57
C MET A 121 -4.06 -6.14 11.04
N ILE A 122 -4.83 -5.46 11.88
CA ILE A 122 -4.48 -5.23 13.28
C ILE A 122 -5.39 -6.07 14.17
N HIS A 123 -4.76 -6.84 15.06
CA HIS A 123 -5.42 -7.58 16.12
C HIS A 123 -6.48 -8.53 15.54
N TRP A 124 -7.74 -8.36 15.91
CA TRP A 124 -8.83 -9.22 15.50
C TRP A 124 -9.16 -9.17 14.00
N ALA A 125 -8.76 -8.13 13.30
CA ALA A 125 -8.90 -8.06 11.84
C ALA A 125 -8.10 -9.17 11.09
N THR A 126 -7.20 -9.90 11.77
CA THR A 126 -6.50 -11.06 11.17
C THR A 126 -7.36 -12.33 11.11
N GLU A 127 -8.50 -12.35 11.81
CA GLU A 127 -9.42 -13.47 11.81
C GLU A 127 -10.36 -13.42 10.60
N ALA A 128 -10.34 -14.49 9.81
CA ALA A 128 -11.25 -14.67 8.68
C ALA A 128 -12.10 -15.92 8.84
N GLU A 129 -13.29 -15.93 8.24
CA GLU A 129 -14.06 -17.14 8.08
C GLU A 129 -13.34 -18.14 7.17
N LYS A 130 -13.52 -19.44 7.45
CA LYS A 130 -13.09 -20.49 6.53
C LYS A 130 -13.77 -20.34 5.16
N GLY A 131 -13.11 -20.82 4.12
CA GLY A 131 -13.60 -20.70 2.76
C GLY A 131 -13.02 -19.47 2.03
N GLU A 132 -13.84 -18.75 1.27
CA GLU A 132 -13.36 -17.66 0.42
C GLU A 132 -12.64 -16.55 1.19
N PRO A 133 -13.15 -16.03 2.33
CA PRO A 133 -12.43 -15.01 3.08
C PRO A 133 -11.03 -15.47 3.53
N GLY A 134 -10.93 -16.66 4.12
CA GLY A 134 -9.66 -17.23 4.56
C GLY A 134 -8.68 -17.45 3.42
N GLN A 135 -9.16 -17.92 2.26
CA GLN A 135 -8.32 -18.06 1.06
C GLN A 135 -7.77 -16.72 0.58
N LYS A 136 -8.60 -15.68 0.58
CA LYS A 136 -8.15 -14.32 0.21
C LYS A 136 -7.12 -13.77 1.19
N PHE A 137 -7.32 -13.96 2.49
CA PHE A 137 -6.33 -13.53 3.49
C PHE A 137 -5.00 -14.29 3.34
N LEU A 138 -5.08 -15.59 3.02
CA LEU A 138 -3.89 -16.39 2.73
C LEU A 138 -3.14 -15.86 1.49
N GLU A 139 -3.87 -15.46 0.43
CA GLU A 139 -3.30 -14.88 -0.78
C GLU A 139 -2.65 -13.52 -0.50
N TRP A 140 -3.30 -12.67 0.30
CA TRP A 140 -2.85 -11.28 0.54
C TRP A 140 -1.75 -11.15 1.58
N MET A 141 -1.80 -11.98 2.64
CA MET A 141 -0.91 -11.86 3.81
C MET A 141 -0.06 -13.10 4.08
N GLY A 142 -0.30 -14.21 3.38
CA GLY A 142 0.37 -15.48 3.64
C GLY A 142 -0.20 -16.27 4.80
N GLY A 143 -1.30 -15.82 5.42
CA GLY A 143 -1.96 -16.49 6.54
C GLY A 143 -3.18 -15.73 7.04
N PHE A 144 -3.97 -16.38 7.87
CA PHE A 144 -5.06 -15.79 8.64
C PHE A 144 -5.22 -16.52 9.98
N CYS A 145 -5.82 -15.85 10.95
CA CYS A 145 -6.17 -16.47 12.22
C CYS A 145 -7.50 -17.21 12.04
N ASP A 146 -7.50 -18.52 12.33
CA ASP A 146 -8.70 -19.35 12.32
C ASP A 146 -9.25 -19.42 13.74
N LEU A 147 -10.56 -19.19 13.92
CA LEU A 147 -11.22 -19.19 15.24
C LEU A 147 -11.04 -20.50 16.01
N ASP A 148 -10.96 -21.64 15.32
CA ASP A 148 -10.77 -22.93 16.00
C ASP A 148 -9.38 -23.03 16.66
N TRP A 149 -8.46 -22.15 16.29
CA TRP A 149 -7.06 -22.13 16.76
C TRP A 149 -6.66 -20.80 17.39
N SER A 150 -7.54 -19.77 17.34
CA SER A 150 -7.26 -18.52 18.01
C SER A 150 -7.38 -18.68 19.52
N VAL A 151 -6.37 -18.24 20.23
CA VAL A 151 -6.35 -18.23 21.70
C VAL A 151 -6.85 -16.86 22.17
N ASN A 152 -7.99 -16.85 22.78
CA ASN A 152 -8.52 -15.66 23.48
C ASN A 152 -8.10 -15.69 24.94
#